data_e1bc5f367c8d9b2317000b88919a42f5
#
_entry.id   e1bc5f367c8d9b2317000b88919a42f5
#
_cell.length_a   1.000
_cell.length_b   1.000
_cell.length_c   1.000
_cell.angle_alpha   90.00
_cell.angle_beta   90.00
_cell.angle_gamma   90.00
#
_symmetry.space_group_name_H-M   'P 1'
#
loop_
_entity.id
_entity.type
_entity.pdbx_description
1 polymer ?
#
loop_
_entity_poly.entity_id
_entity_poly.type
_entity_poly.pdbx_seq_one_letter_code
_entity_poly.pdbx_strand_id
1 'polypeptide(L)'
;FVAPGFIAHDAAARIVTLGRGGSDFSAALYAAALDANSLQIWTDVPGIMTSNPKVVPAARTIPQMSYEAALCMAEHGAKVLYAPTVAPAMAANIAINIRNTFDPANPGTMIEKLPVRMVCEWMGVSNMTVGENERIVVTAEGPIDEPVAHKRALAALKDAGIVPVATGAETGCITVDVRPTVAKEACRVLHKEFFEFAKLNVVDIYVAGNGAVGSALKSFIESGRAVGNGKQIHLAGISSDHDFADKVLANAPRHSIFVDCTDSEDIFRKYVPLLEAGISIVSSNRRSLAVPYVEYAAMKRAAMRNGCFLRYSTTVGTALPILESISGGAGCNELDSIEAVVSCTLNHIITGYDGANTESFATLLQKAQKAGLTENDPRIDLGGRDALRKLLILAREAGIPLEEADVEISPMLGQDYFDCTLDEFYSKLEKAEPEFIRREAELDALDKRQRFVASLHRDPSAKNGYRAEIKMQLVGVESPFYWINGTENVTIIKSDNSAPLVIRGAGEGARQAASGVLNDILK
;
A
#
# COMPACT_ATOMS: atom_id res chain seq x y z
N PHE A 1 -34.70 11.73 -37.50
CA PHE A 1 -35.18 13.10 -37.30
C PHE A 1 -33.98 14.03 -37.09
N VAL A 2 -34.08 15.26 -37.60
CA VAL A 2 -33.12 16.33 -37.31
C VAL A 2 -33.91 17.43 -36.61
N ALA A 3 -33.48 17.83 -35.41
CA ALA A 3 -34.07 18.89 -34.62
C ALA A 3 -33.10 20.05 -34.46
N PRO A 4 -33.52 21.31 -34.61
CA PRO A 4 -32.68 22.44 -34.33
C PRO A 4 -32.43 22.56 -32.83
N GLY A 5 -31.19 22.79 -32.44
CA GLY A 5 -30.81 23.18 -31.08
C GLY A 5 -30.67 24.70 -30.94
N PHE A 6 -30.28 25.19 -29.74
CA PHE A 6 -29.96 26.59 -29.46
C PHE A 6 -31.15 27.54 -29.42
N ILE A 7 -32.30 27.19 -29.99
CA ILE A 7 -33.50 28.02 -30.10
C ILE A 7 -34.54 27.60 -29.07
N ALA A 8 -35.17 28.58 -28.43
CA ALA A 8 -36.30 28.40 -27.51
C ALA A 8 -37.34 29.49 -27.68
N HIS A 9 -38.44 29.45 -26.94
CA HIS A 9 -39.44 30.49 -26.86
C HIS A 9 -39.53 30.99 -25.41
N ASP A 10 -39.71 32.29 -25.26
CA ASP A 10 -40.06 32.89 -23.97
C ASP A 10 -41.55 32.70 -23.64
N ALA A 11 -41.96 33.15 -22.46
CA ALA A 11 -43.36 33.07 -22.02
C ALA A 11 -44.37 33.84 -22.93
N ALA A 12 -43.87 34.76 -23.77
CA ALA A 12 -44.64 35.50 -24.74
C ALA A 12 -44.56 34.88 -26.16
N ALA A 13 -44.09 33.64 -26.28
CA ALA A 13 -43.92 32.90 -27.54
C ALA A 13 -42.96 33.59 -28.54
N ARG A 14 -42.06 34.47 -28.08
CA ARG A 14 -41.02 35.07 -28.91
C ARG A 14 -39.82 34.14 -28.99
N ILE A 15 -39.25 34.03 -30.18
CA ILE A 15 -38.02 33.22 -30.39
C ILE A 15 -36.88 33.87 -29.62
N VAL A 16 -36.23 33.06 -28.80
CA VAL A 16 -35.01 33.42 -28.04
C VAL A 16 -33.92 32.39 -28.26
N THR A 17 -32.69 32.73 -27.91
CA THR A 17 -31.56 31.80 -27.97
C THR A 17 -31.14 31.37 -26.57
N LEU A 18 -30.73 30.13 -26.43
CA LEU A 18 -30.26 29.57 -25.15
C LEU A 18 -28.85 30.00 -24.78
N GLY A 19 -28.17 30.76 -25.63
CA GLY A 19 -26.79 31.19 -25.41
C GLY A 19 -25.76 30.10 -25.71
N ARG A 20 -24.53 30.34 -25.28
CA ARG A 20 -23.39 29.43 -25.54
C ARG A 20 -23.67 28.08 -24.89
N GLY A 21 -23.47 26.97 -25.63
CA GLY A 21 -23.78 25.61 -25.18
C GLY A 21 -25.26 25.22 -25.26
N GLY A 22 -26.12 26.11 -25.76
CA GLY A 22 -27.57 25.87 -25.85
C GLY A 22 -27.96 24.69 -26.75
N SER A 23 -27.11 24.31 -27.73
CA SER A 23 -27.37 23.12 -28.56
C SER A 23 -27.21 21.83 -27.75
N ASP A 24 -26.20 21.75 -26.91
CA ASP A 24 -25.96 20.58 -26.04
C ASP A 24 -27.10 20.45 -25.02
N PHE A 25 -27.55 21.59 -24.47
CA PHE A 25 -28.69 21.62 -23.55
C PHE A 25 -29.98 21.19 -24.23
N SER A 26 -30.24 21.66 -25.45
CA SER A 26 -31.40 21.20 -26.24
C SER A 26 -31.36 19.69 -26.49
N ALA A 27 -30.17 19.17 -26.84
CA ALA A 27 -29.98 17.74 -27.07
C ALA A 27 -30.25 16.92 -25.80
N ALA A 28 -29.83 17.39 -24.62
CA ALA A 28 -30.11 16.73 -23.35
C ALA A 28 -31.60 16.73 -22.99
N LEU A 29 -32.32 17.85 -23.26
CA LEU A 29 -33.78 17.91 -23.09
C LEU A 29 -34.50 16.94 -24.03
N TYR A 30 -34.10 16.86 -25.31
CA TYR A 30 -34.66 15.88 -26.24
C TYR A 30 -34.34 14.44 -25.83
N ALA A 31 -33.12 14.16 -25.40
CA ALA A 31 -32.75 12.84 -24.91
C ALA A 31 -33.63 12.43 -23.73
N ALA A 32 -33.84 13.31 -22.76
CA ALA A 32 -34.67 13.05 -21.60
C ALA A 32 -36.17 12.88 -22.00
N ALA A 33 -36.66 13.71 -22.90
CA ALA A 33 -38.09 13.64 -23.36
C ALA A 33 -38.38 12.37 -24.19
N LEU A 34 -37.38 11.82 -24.86
CA LEU A 34 -37.47 10.62 -25.70
C LEU A 34 -37.06 9.34 -24.98
N ASP A 35 -36.70 9.40 -23.71
CA ASP A 35 -36.19 8.28 -22.91
C ASP A 35 -35.02 7.57 -23.63
N ALA A 36 -34.05 8.35 -24.10
CA ALA A 36 -32.96 7.88 -24.91
C ALA A 36 -32.00 6.99 -24.11
N ASN A 37 -31.43 5.97 -24.74
CA ASN A 37 -30.45 5.11 -24.11
C ASN A 37 -29.10 5.83 -23.83
N SER A 38 -28.74 6.83 -24.65
CA SER A 38 -27.53 7.63 -24.48
C SER A 38 -27.63 8.95 -25.22
N LEU A 39 -26.89 9.95 -24.76
CA LEU A 39 -26.68 11.24 -25.43
C LEU A 39 -25.24 11.31 -25.93
N GLN A 40 -25.02 11.47 -27.22
CA GLN A 40 -23.67 11.67 -27.78
C GLN A 40 -23.47 13.14 -28.16
N ILE A 41 -22.41 13.74 -27.65
CA ILE A 41 -21.97 15.10 -27.99
C ILE A 41 -20.71 15.00 -28.82
N TRP A 42 -20.81 15.36 -30.09
CA TRP A 42 -19.69 15.35 -31.03
C TRP A 42 -19.05 16.74 -31.12
N THR A 43 -17.76 16.84 -30.80
CA THR A 43 -16.99 18.08 -30.70
C THR A 43 -15.62 17.93 -31.38
N ASP A 44 -14.76 18.95 -31.29
CA ASP A 44 -13.42 18.97 -31.85
C ASP A 44 -12.32 18.49 -30.90
N VAL A 45 -12.70 18.03 -29.71
CA VAL A 45 -11.77 17.52 -28.69
C VAL A 45 -12.06 16.03 -28.37
N PRO A 46 -11.03 15.28 -27.89
CA PRO A 46 -11.16 13.83 -27.66
C PRO A 46 -11.98 13.45 -26.42
N GLY A 47 -12.69 14.39 -25.81
CA GLY A 47 -13.45 14.21 -24.56
C GLY A 47 -13.06 15.23 -23.50
N ILE A 48 -13.51 15.01 -22.25
CA ILE A 48 -13.05 15.80 -21.10
C ILE A 48 -11.62 15.35 -20.77
N MET A 49 -10.74 16.32 -20.57
CA MET A 49 -9.32 16.05 -20.30
C MET A 49 -8.96 16.44 -18.87
N THR A 50 -7.93 15.79 -18.31
CA THR A 50 -7.42 16.07 -16.96
C THR A 50 -6.91 17.51 -16.78
N SER A 51 -6.68 18.25 -17.85
CA SER A 51 -6.49 19.71 -17.89
C SER A 51 -6.58 20.21 -19.33
N ASN A 52 -6.46 21.52 -19.53
CA ASN A 52 -6.36 22.11 -20.87
C ASN A 52 -5.01 21.72 -21.52
N PRO A 53 -4.98 20.98 -22.63
CA PRO A 53 -3.73 20.53 -23.27
C PRO A 53 -2.86 21.67 -23.80
N LYS A 54 -3.43 22.84 -24.07
CA LYS A 54 -2.68 24.04 -24.44
C LYS A 54 -1.89 24.66 -23.28
N VAL A 55 -2.28 24.34 -22.04
CA VAL A 55 -1.61 24.79 -20.81
C VAL A 55 -0.75 23.68 -20.24
N VAL A 56 -1.27 22.46 -20.22
CA VAL A 56 -0.63 21.25 -19.68
C VAL A 56 -0.51 20.21 -20.80
N PRO A 57 0.65 20.10 -21.46
CA PRO A 57 0.83 19.15 -22.58
C PRO A 57 0.65 17.68 -22.17
N ALA A 58 0.85 17.35 -20.89
CA ALA A 58 0.65 16.00 -20.32
C ALA A 58 -0.83 15.67 -20.02
N ALA A 59 -1.75 16.59 -20.28
CA ALA A 59 -3.18 16.34 -20.09
C ALA A 59 -3.66 15.20 -20.98
N ARG A 60 -4.54 14.35 -20.42
CA ARG A 60 -5.09 13.16 -21.09
C ARG A 60 -6.61 13.14 -21.00
N THR A 61 -7.25 12.43 -21.92
CA THR A 61 -8.69 12.21 -21.89
C THR A 61 -9.06 11.34 -20.68
N ILE A 62 -10.12 11.72 -19.99
CA ILE A 62 -10.71 10.97 -18.90
C ILE A 62 -11.71 9.99 -19.54
N PRO A 63 -11.52 8.66 -19.42
CA PRO A 63 -12.37 7.70 -20.13
C PRO A 63 -13.79 7.63 -19.56
N GLN A 64 -13.93 7.81 -18.23
CA GLN A 64 -15.20 7.68 -17.52
C GLN A 64 -15.22 8.58 -16.29
N MET A 65 -16.37 9.17 -15.99
CA MET A 65 -16.57 10.00 -14.80
C MET A 65 -18.05 10.09 -14.40
N SER A 66 -18.32 10.49 -13.15
CA SER A 66 -19.68 10.71 -12.66
C SER A 66 -20.28 12.01 -13.21
N TYR A 67 -21.61 12.14 -13.12
CA TYR A 67 -22.29 13.40 -13.44
C TYR A 67 -21.83 14.53 -12.52
N GLU A 68 -21.61 14.25 -11.23
CA GLU A 68 -21.19 15.21 -10.22
C GLU A 68 -19.78 15.75 -10.53
N ALA A 69 -18.83 14.89 -10.88
CA ALA A 69 -17.50 15.33 -11.27
C ALA A 69 -17.49 16.12 -12.58
N ALA A 70 -18.28 15.68 -13.57
CA ALA A 70 -18.43 16.40 -14.83
C ALA A 70 -19.05 17.79 -14.64
N LEU A 71 -20.07 17.89 -13.77
CA LEU A 71 -20.70 19.17 -13.42
C LEU A 71 -19.71 20.09 -12.72
N CYS A 72 -19.02 19.59 -11.68
CA CYS A 72 -17.98 20.34 -10.98
C CYS A 72 -16.91 20.89 -11.93
N MET A 73 -16.36 20.06 -12.82
CA MET A 73 -15.39 20.52 -13.81
C MET A 73 -15.96 21.56 -14.78
N ALA A 74 -17.18 21.38 -15.25
CA ALA A 74 -17.83 22.31 -16.18
C ALA A 74 -18.12 23.68 -15.53
N GLU A 75 -18.57 23.70 -14.29
CA GLU A 75 -18.81 24.92 -13.51
C GLU A 75 -17.52 25.69 -13.21
N HIS A 76 -16.40 24.96 -13.07
CA HIS A 76 -15.09 25.52 -12.75
C HIS A 76 -14.15 25.66 -13.96
N GLY A 77 -14.71 25.87 -15.15
CA GLY A 77 -13.96 26.34 -16.30
C GLY A 77 -13.47 25.27 -17.29
N ALA A 78 -13.84 24.01 -17.13
CA ALA A 78 -13.65 23.01 -18.18
C ALA A 78 -14.65 23.29 -19.33
N LYS A 79 -14.12 23.77 -20.48
CA LYS A 79 -14.94 24.33 -21.57
C LYS A 79 -15.53 23.29 -22.54
N VAL A 80 -15.42 22.01 -22.24
CA VAL A 80 -15.83 20.93 -23.15
C VAL A 80 -17.31 20.63 -23.06
N LEU A 81 -17.92 20.79 -21.90
CA LEU A 81 -19.33 20.53 -21.65
C LEU A 81 -20.00 21.78 -21.05
N TYR A 82 -21.20 22.08 -21.52
CA TYR A 82 -22.02 23.12 -20.92
C TYR A 82 -22.70 22.56 -19.66
N ALA A 83 -22.41 23.12 -18.48
CA ALA A 83 -22.87 22.58 -17.20
C ALA A 83 -24.39 22.27 -17.13
N PRO A 84 -25.30 23.16 -17.62
CA PRO A 84 -26.73 22.87 -17.62
C PRO A 84 -27.15 21.63 -18.42
N THR A 85 -26.31 21.15 -19.37
CA THR A 85 -26.56 19.92 -20.15
C THR A 85 -26.60 18.66 -19.28
N VAL A 86 -25.87 18.66 -18.18
CA VAL A 86 -25.74 17.48 -17.29
C VAL A 86 -27.04 17.21 -16.55
N ALA A 87 -27.73 18.25 -16.07
CA ALA A 87 -28.89 18.09 -15.18
C ALA A 87 -30.08 17.29 -15.79
N PRO A 88 -30.51 17.53 -17.04
CA PRO A 88 -31.60 16.74 -17.64
C PRO A 88 -31.19 15.28 -17.86
N ALA A 89 -29.96 15.03 -18.31
CA ALA A 89 -29.43 13.68 -18.54
C ALA A 89 -29.28 12.90 -17.22
N MET A 90 -28.73 13.55 -16.19
CA MET A 90 -28.62 12.99 -14.84
C MET A 90 -29.96 12.62 -14.24
N ALA A 91 -30.96 13.51 -14.34
CA ALA A 91 -32.33 13.29 -13.82
C ALA A 91 -33.01 12.09 -14.51
N ALA A 92 -32.75 11.89 -15.82
CA ALA A 92 -33.25 10.77 -16.60
C ALA A 92 -32.33 9.54 -16.58
N ASN A 93 -31.21 9.60 -15.87
CA ASN A 93 -30.18 8.55 -15.83
C ASN A 93 -29.67 8.13 -17.23
N ILE A 94 -29.48 9.11 -18.12
CA ILE A 94 -29.00 8.92 -19.50
C ILE A 94 -27.52 9.20 -19.58
N ALA A 95 -26.72 8.22 -19.96
CA ALA A 95 -25.28 8.38 -20.14
C ALA A 95 -24.95 9.41 -21.24
N ILE A 96 -24.00 10.31 -20.96
CA ILE A 96 -23.48 11.29 -21.92
C ILE A 96 -22.13 10.82 -22.42
N ASN A 97 -21.96 10.68 -23.73
CA ASN A 97 -20.68 10.34 -24.35
C ASN A 97 -20.16 11.52 -25.18
N ILE A 98 -19.04 12.08 -24.77
CA ILE A 98 -18.37 13.18 -25.48
C ILE A 98 -17.33 12.59 -26.43
N ARG A 99 -17.47 12.84 -27.74
CA ARG A 99 -16.67 12.21 -28.79
C ARG A 99 -16.06 13.23 -29.73
N ASN A 100 -14.93 12.84 -30.33
CA ASN A 100 -14.25 13.68 -31.32
C ASN A 100 -14.80 13.43 -32.74
N THR A 101 -15.28 14.46 -33.40
CA THR A 101 -15.77 14.39 -34.78
C THR A 101 -14.65 14.01 -35.76
N PHE A 102 -13.41 14.42 -35.48
CA PHE A 102 -12.25 14.17 -36.35
C PHE A 102 -11.54 12.83 -36.05
N ASP A 103 -11.89 12.18 -34.92
CA ASP A 103 -11.38 10.86 -34.54
C ASP A 103 -12.52 10.00 -33.98
N PRO A 104 -13.44 9.50 -34.84
CA PRO A 104 -14.59 8.74 -34.41
C PRO A 104 -14.25 7.38 -33.79
N ALA A 105 -13.02 6.87 -33.99
CA ALA A 105 -12.56 5.62 -33.38
C ALA A 105 -12.24 5.78 -31.89
N ASN A 106 -11.95 6.99 -31.44
CA ASN A 106 -11.66 7.28 -30.05
C ASN A 106 -12.97 7.18 -29.21
N PRO A 107 -13.00 6.39 -28.13
CA PRO A 107 -14.20 6.22 -27.30
C PRO A 107 -14.64 7.53 -26.61
N GLY A 108 -13.75 8.49 -26.42
CA GLY A 108 -14.04 9.76 -25.76
C GLY A 108 -14.18 9.66 -24.25
N THR A 109 -15.10 10.45 -23.67
CA THR A 109 -15.44 10.44 -22.24
C THR A 109 -16.88 9.99 -22.04
N MET A 110 -17.08 8.97 -21.23
CA MET A 110 -18.40 8.53 -20.77
C MET A 110 -18.73 9.18 -19.43
N ILE A 111 -19.86 9.87 -19.34
CA ILE A 111 -20.40 10.47 -18.11
C ILE A 111 -21.67 9.72 -17.75
N GLU A 112 -21.69 9.11 -16.59
CA GLU A 112 -22.83 8.28 -16.16
C GLU A 112 -22.90 8.16 -14.63
N LYS A 113 -23.95 7.55 -14.13
CA LYS A 113 -24.05 7.25 -12.71
C LYS A 113 -23.05 6.18 -12.33
N LEU A 114 -22.06 6.52 -11.53
CA LEU A 114 -21.06 5.57 -11.02
C LEU A 114 -21.41 5.10 -9.61
N PRO A 115 -20.97 3.90 -9.20
CA PRO A 115 -20.98 3.48 -7.81
C PRO A 115 -20.23 4.48 -6.93
N VAL A 116 -20.71 4.65 -5.69
CA VAL A 116 -20.01 5.51 -4.72
C VAL A 116 -18.58 5.00 -4.51
N ARG A 117 -17.60 5.83 -4.83
CA ARG A 117 -16.20 5.49 -4.63
C ARG A 117 -15.83 5.64 -3.16
N MET A 118 -15.15 4.64 -2.62
CA MET A 118 -14.64 4.66 -1.24
C MET A 118 -13.25 5.32 -1.13
N VAL A 119 -12.59 5.58 -2.27
CA VAL A 119 -11.26 6.18 -2.36
C VAL A 119 -11.33 7.39 -3.29
N CYS A 120 -10.65 8.47 -2.92
CA CYS A 120 -10.52 9.67 -3.74
C CYS A 120 -9.76 9.36 -5.04
N GLU A 121 -10.34 9.70 -6.17
CA GLU A 121 -9.70 9.67 -7.48
C GLU A 121 -9.71 11.08 -8.08
N TRP A 122 -8.54 11.62 -8.43
CA TRP A 122 -8.41 12.94 -9.02
C TRP A 122 -8.81 12.92 -10.48
N MET A 123 -9.72 13.82 -10.86
CA MET A 123 -10.33 13.85 -12.19
C MET A 123 -9.70 14.92 -13.08
N GLY A 124 -9.48 16.13 -12.59
CA GLY A 124 -8.94 17.19 -13.43
C GLY A 124 -8.46 18.43 -12.70
N VAL A 125 -7.67 19.24 -13.41
CA VAL A 125 -7.29 20.61 -13.03
C VAL A 125 -7.85 21.58 -14.06
N SER A 126 -8.77 22.43 -13.65
CA SER A 126 -9.35 23.49 -14.44
C SER A 126 -9.02 24.86 -13.87
N ASN A 127 -9.26 25.93 -14.64
CA ASN A 127 -9.13 27.28 -14.14
C ASN A 127 -10.23 28.20 -14.69
N MET A 128 -10.59 29.19 -13.88
CA MET A 128 -11.53 30.23 -14.26
C MET A 128 -11.15 31.55 -13.63
N THR A 129 -11.56 32.65 -14.29
CA THR A 129 -11.35 33.99 -13.74
C THR A 129 -12.37 34.31 -12.67
N VAL A 130 -11.93 34.75 -11.49
CA VAL A 130 -12.78 35.16 -10.36
C VAL A 130 -12.28 36.53 -9.87
N GLY A 131 -13.02 37.58 -10.20
CA GLY A 131 -12.60 38.95 -9.94
C GLY A 131 -11.28 39.29 -10.66
N GLU A 132 -10.28 39.69 -9.90
CA GLU A 132 -8.93 40.03 -10.40
C GLU A 132 -7.96 38.82 -10.39
N ASN A 133 -8.43 37.65 -9.92
CA ASN A 133 -7.61 36.45 -9.77
C ASN A 133 -8.06 35.34 -10.73
N GLU A 134 -7.20 34.34 -10.89
CA GLU A 134 -7.51 33.06 -11.50
C GLU A 134 -7.66 31.99 -10.42
N ARG A 135 -8.83 31.37 -10.38
CA ARG A 135 -9.11 30.21 -9.52
C ARG A 135 -8.71 28.95 -10.25
N ILE A 136 -7.79 28.18 -9.64
CA ILE A 136 -7.43 26.85 -10.08
C ILE A 136 -8.22 25.86 -9.23
N VAL A 137 -8.87 24.90 -9.88
CA VAL A 137 -9.73 23.91 -9.24
C VAL A 137 -9.20 22.51 -9.54
N VAL A 138 -8.99 21.73 -8.50
CA VAL A 138 -8.60 20.31 -8.62
C VAL A 138 -9.80 19.47 -8.21
N THR A 139 -10.45 18.86 -9.19
CA THR A 139 -11.66 18.05 -9.03
C THR A 139 -11.34 16.61 -8.77
N ALA A 140 -12.12 15.95 -7.91
CA ALA A 140 -12.02 14.52 -7.61
C ALA A 140 -13.39 13.83 -7.58
N GLU A 141 -13.37 12.51 -7.68
CA GLU A 141 -14.47 11.61 -7.32
C GLU A 141 -14.16 10.89 -6.00
N GLY A 142 -15.21 10.65 -5.20
CA GLY A 142 -15.09 10.04 -3.88
C GLY A 142 -14.72 11.02 -2.76
N PRO A 143 -14.45 10.53 -1.56
CA PRO A 143 -14.19 11.36 -0.39
C PRO A 143 -12.81 12.05 -0.49
N ILE A 144 -12.79 13.36 -0.32
CA ILE A 144 -11.57 14.17 -0.26
C ILE A 144 -11.21 14.39 1.20
N ASP A 145 -9.99 14.07 1.60
CA ASP A 145 -9.39 14.60 2.84
C ASP A 145 -8.90 16.02 2.54
N GLU A 146 -9.76 17.00 2.73
CA GLU A 146 -9.50 18.39 2.37
C GLU A 146 -8.23 18.97 2.98
N PRO A 147 -7.92 18.79 4.28
CA PRO A 147 -6.68 19.28 4.88
C PRO A 147 -5.43 18.71 4.21
N VAL A 148 -5.46 17.42 3.87
CA VAL A 148 -4.33 16.74 3.21
C VAL A 148 -4.18 17.21 1.76
N ALA A 149 -5.28 17.30 1.02
CA ALA A 149 -5.26 17.77 -0.36
C ALA A 149 -4.76 19.22 -0.47
N HIS A 150 -5.20 20.12 0.44
CA HIS A 150 -4.68 21.47 0.52
C HIS A 150 -3.20 21.52 0.87
N LYS A 151 -2.76 20.77 1.87
CA LYS A 151 -1.34 20.70 2.25
C LYS A 151 -0.46 20.27 1.07
N ARG A 152 -0.92 19.28 0.29
CA ARG A 152 -0.24 18.84 -0.94
C ARG A 152 -0.17 19.94 -1.99
N ALA A 153 -1.31 20.56 -2.30
CA ALA A 153 -1.39 21.63 -3.30
C ALA A 153 -0.49 22.80 -2.92
N LEU A 154 -0.56 23.26 -1.66
CA LEU A 154 0.24 24.38 -1.15
C LEU A 154 1.74 24.07 -1.13
N ALA A 155 2.13 22.85 -0.77
CA ALA A 155 3.53 22.45 -0.79
C ALA A 155 4.08 22.47 -2.24
N ALA A 156 3.36 21.88 -3.20
CA ALA A 156 3.77 21.88 -4.59
C ALA A 156 3.90 23.30 -5.19
N LEU A 157 2.94 24.18 -4.86
CA LEU A 157 3.00 25.58 -5.30
C LEU A 157 4.15 26.34 -4.66
N LYS A 158 4.40 26.13 -3.37
CA LYS A 158 5.53 26.73 -2.64
C LYS A 158 6.87 26.32 -3.25
N ASP A 159 7.04 25.02 -3.57
CA ASP A 159 8.26 24.49 -4.18
C ASP A 159 8.51 25.13 -5.57
N ALA A 160 7.42 25.50 -6.26
CA ALA A 160 7.48 26.24 -7.54
C ALA A 160 7.58 27.78 -7.36
N GLY A 161 7.68 28.29 -6.14
CA GLY A 161 7.74 29.72 -5.86
C GLY A 161 6.43 30.48 -6.08
N ILE A 162 5.28 29.78 -6.13
CA ILE A 162 3.95 30.36 -6.32
C ILE A 162 3.28 30.55 -4.97
N VAL A 163 2.89 31.79 -4.67
CA VAL A 163 2.16 32.14 -3.45
C VAL A 163 0.67 32.30 -3.78
N PRO A 164 -0.22 31.44 -3.27
CA PRO A 164 -1.66 31.59 -3.43
C PRO A 164 -2.20 32.86 -2.78
N VAL A 165 -3.25 33.43 -3.37
CA VAL A 165 -3.98 34.57 -2.80
C VAL A 165 -5.03 34.06 -1.78
N ALA A 166 -5.72 32.98 -2.12
CA ALA A 166 -6.68 32.32 -1.26
C ALA A 166 -6.74 30.82 -1.57
N THR A 167 -7.26 30.04 -0.65
CA THR A 167 -7.52 28.61 -0.81
C THR A 167 -8.85 28.25 -0.20
N GLY A 168 -9.52 27.25 -0.75
CA GLY A 168 -10.82 26.78 -0.28
C GLY A 168 -11.10 25.36 -0.70
N ALA A 169 -12.21 24.82 -0.23
CA ALA A 169 -12.75 23.55 -0.66
C ALA A 169 -14.23 23.69 -0.93
N GLU A 170 -14.70 22.97 -1.92
CA GLU A 170 -16.12 22.80 -2.25
C GLU A 170 -16.38 21.30 -2.42
N THR A 171 -17.64 20.89 -2.45
CA THR A 171 -17.97 19.48 -2.63
C THR A 171 -17.33 18.91 -3.89
N GLY A 172 -16.46 17.91 -3.73
CA GLY A 172 -15.78 17.24 -4.83
C GLY A 172 -14.55 17.96 -5.40
N CYS A 173 -14.11 19.08 -4.81
CA CYS A 173 -12.90 19.77 -5.30
C CYS A 173 -12.19 20.60 -4.23
N ILE A 174 -10.91 20.91 -4.50
CA ILE A 174 -10.17 21.95 -3.80
C ILE A 174 -9.91 23.13 -4.73
N THR A 175 -9.88 24.34 -4.18
CA THR A 175 -9.68 25.58 -4.94
C THR A 175 -8.46 26.34 -4.46
N VAL A 176 -7.74 26.94 -5.41
CA VAL A 176 -6.57 27.78 -5.14
C VAL A 176 -6.64 29.01 -6.04
N ASP A 177 -6.78 30.18 -5.45
CA ASP A 177 -6.78 31.44 -6.18
C ASP A 177 -5.35 31.97 -6.30
N VAL A 178 -4.93 32.31 -7.51
CA VAL A 178 -3.60 32.84 -7.82
C VAL A 178 -3.71 34.08 -8.69
N ARG A 179 -2.61 34.86 -8.77
CA ARG A 179 -2.55 35.96 -9.72
C ARG A 179 -2.58 35.45 -11.16
N PRO A 180 -3.22 36.15 -12.11
CA PRO A 180 -3.32 35.72 -13.52
C PRO A 180 -1.97 35.44 -14.18
N THR A 181 -0.91 36.14 -13.76
CA THR A 181 0.45 35.99 -14.31
C THR A 181 1.06 34.62 -14.08
N VAL A 182 0.67 33.94 -13.01
CA VAL A 182 1.21 32.61 -12.62
C VAL A 182 0.19 31.48 -12.78
N ALA A 183 -1.02 31.77 -13.25
CA ALA A 183 -2.12 30.80 -13.32
C ALA A 183 -1.79 29.57 -14.19
N LYS A 184 -1.18 29.77 -15.35
CA LYS A 184 -0.79 28.66 -16.24
C LYS A 184 0.26 27.76 -15.58
N GLU A 185 1.21 28.35 -14.86
CA GLU A 185 2.23 27.59 -14.15
C GLU A 185 1.63 26.87 -12.95
N ALA A 186 0.74 27.50 -12.20
CA ALA A 186 0.00 26.85 -11.12
C ALA A 186 -0.81 25.64 -11.62
N CYS A 187 -1.47 25.74 -12.78
CA CYS A 187 -2.14 24.58 -13.41
C CYS A 187 -1.17 23.45 -13.71
N ARG A 188 0.01 23.74 -14.27
CA ARG A 188 1.04 22.72 -14.56
C ARG A 188 1.55 22.06 -13.29
N VAL A 189 1.87 22.84 -12.27
CA VAL A 189 2.37 22.37 -10.99
C VAL A 189 1.34 21.46 -10.32
N LEU A 190 0.08 21.90 -10.24
CA LEU A 190 -0.96 21.10 -9.62
C LEU A 190 -1.32 19.86 -10.44
N HIS A 191 -1.35 19.96 -11.77
CA HIS A 191 -1.54 18.79 -12.62
C HIS A 191 -0.40 17.79 -12.45
N LYS A 192 0.84 18.24 -12.41
CA LYS A 192 2.00 17.39 -12.13
C LYS A 192 1.87 16.71 -10.78
N GLU A 193 1.52 17.44 -9.73
CA GLU A 193 1.37 16.92 -8.36
C GLU A 193 0.27 15.83 -8.26
N PHE A 194 -0.88 16.04 -8.88
CA PHE A 194 -2.03 15.16 -8.71
C PHE A 194 -2.16 14.08 -9.78
N PHE A 195 -1.54 14.23 -10.96
CA PHE A 195 -1.74 13.34 -12.11
C PHE A 195 -0.49 12.74 -12.72
N GLU A 196 0.67 13.40 -12.62
CA GLU A 196 1.86 12.96 -13.34
C GLU A 196 2.84 12.19 -12.45
N PHE A 197 2.85 12.45 -11.15
CA PHE A 197 3.69 11.69 -10.23
C PHE A 197 3.38 10.19 -10.23
N ALA A 198 2.11 9.81 -10.41
CA ALA A 198 1.73 8.41 -10.60
C ALA A 198 2.25 7.81 -11.93
N LYS A 199 2.84 8.62 -12.80
CA LYS A 199 3.35 8.23 -14.13
C LYS A 199 4.83 8.56 -14.35
N LEU A 200 5.56 9.00 -13.31
CA LEU A 200 7.01 9.10 -13.42
C LEU A 200 7.55 7.69 -13.68
N ASN A 201 8.11 7.50 -14.86
CA ASN A 201 8.82 6.26 -15.19
C ASN A 201 10.07 6.07 -14.30
N VAL A 202 10.53 7.12 -13.64
CA VAL A 202 11.71 7.09 -12.77
C VAL A 202 11.29 7.44 -11.35
N VAL A 203 11.60 6.54 -10.42
CA VAL A 203 11.33 6.70 -8.99
C VAL A 203 12.66 6.70 -8.24
N ASP A 204 12.94 7.78 -7.53
CA ASP A 204 14.12 7.89 -6.67
C ASP A 204 13.93 7.07 -5.39
N ILE A 205 14.88 6.21 -5.09
CA ILE A 205 14.89 5.47 -3.83
C ILE A 205 16.13 5.79 -3.00
N TYR A 206 15.96 5.83 -1.70
CA TYR A 206 16.98 6.06 -0.68
C TYR A 206 17.03 4.85 0.25
N VAL A 207 18.12 4.10 0.23
CA VAL A 207 18.25 2.84 0.97
C VAL A 207 19.04 3.04 2.24
N ALA A 208 18.39 2.89 3.39
CA ALA A 208 19.03 2.79 4.69
C ALA A 208 19.46 1.34 4.95
N GLY A 209 20.72 1.13 5.25
CA GLY A 209 21.33 -0.19 5.45
C GLY A 209 22.03 -0.73 4.20
N ASN A 210 23.35 -0.81 4.27
CA ASN A 210 24.21 -1.38 3.23
C ASN A 210 24.72 -2.81 3.60
N GLY A 211 23.90 -3.54 4.38
CA GLY A 211 24.12 -4.95 4.72
C GLY A 211 23.78 -5.89 3.56
N ALA A 212 23.58 -7.17 3.86
CA ALA A 212 23.35 -8.20 2.84
C ALA A 212 22.12 -7.91 1.95
N VAL A 213 21.00 -7.43 2.53
CA VAL A 213 19.75 -7.12 1.79
C VAL A 213 19.94 -5.85 0.94
N GLY A 214 20.44 -4.76 1.52
CA GLY A 214 20.64 -3.50 0.81
C GLY A 214 21.65 -3.62 -0.34
N SER A 215 22.74 -4.37 -0.14
CA SER A 215 23.73 -4.66 -1.19
C SER A 215 23.15 -5.52 -2.31
N ALA A 216 22.30 -6.51 -2.00
CA ALA A 216 21.61 -7.31 -3.00
C ALA A 216 20.57 -6.48 -3.78
N LEU A 217 19.84 -5.59 -3.13
CA LEU A 217 18.91 -4.66 -3.77
C LEU A 217 19.65 -3.72 -4.74
N LYS A 218 20.78 -3.13 -4.30
CA LYS A 218 21.65 -2.33 -5.16
C LYS A 218 22.07 -3.11 -6.42
N SER A 219 22.53 -4.37 -6.26
CA SER A 219 22.92 -5.23 -7.37
C SER A 219 21.76 -5.48 -8.36
N PHE A 220 20.52 -5.65 -7.90
CA PHE A 220 19.35 -5.78 -8.77
C PHE A 220 19.09 -4.51 -9.58
N ILE A 221 19.21 -3.35 -8.96
CA ILE A 221 19.01 -2.05 -9.63
C ILE A 221 20.08 -1.85 -10.70
N GLU A 222 21.35 -2.04 -10.36
CA GLU A 222 22.49 -1.89 -11.28
C GLU A 222 22.47 -2.90 -12.44
N SER A 223 21.90 -4.09 -12.24
CA SER A 223 21.72 -5.09 -13.31
C SER A 223 20.53 -4.83 -14.25
N GLY A 224 19.84 -3.71 -14.11
CA GLY A 224 18.69 -3.35 -14.95
C GLY A 224 17.39 -4.12 -14.65
N ARG A 225 17.33 -4.89 -13.55
CA ARG A 225 16.13 -5.64 -13.14
C ARG A 225 15.07 -4.78 -12.44
N ALA A 226 15.39 -3.54 -12.13
CA ALA A 226 14.53 -2.61 -11.39
C ALA A 226 13.57 -1.85 -12.34
N VAL A 227 12.89 -2.58 -13.21
CA VAL A 227 11.89 -2.05 -14.13
C VAL A 227 10.64 -2.92 -14.06
N GLY A 228 9.50 -2.32 -13.80
CA GLY A 228 8.21 -3.01 -13.74
C GLY A 228 7.05 -2.04 -13.57
N ASN A 229 5.87 -2.44 -13.97
CA ASN A 229 4.65 -1.62 -13.88
C ASN A 229 4.79 -0.19 -14.42
N GLY A 230 5.60 0.00 -15.48
CA GLY A 230 5.88 1.31 -16.07
C GLY A 230 6.79 2.21 -15.23
N LYS A 231 7.39 1.70 -14.14
CA LYS A 231 8.35 2.40 -13.28
C LYS A 231 9.77 1.94 -13.57
N GLN A 232 10.70 2.89 -13.57
CA GLN A 232 12.14 2.65 -13.53
C GLN A 232 12.66 3.17 -12.19
N ILE A 233 13.42 2.36 -11.48
CA ILE A 233 13.97 2.74 -10.17
C ILE A 233 15.34 3.36 -10.37
N HIS A 234 15.54 4.51 -9.75
CA HIS A 234 16.83 5.18 -9.64
C HIS A 234 17.30 5.14 -8.19
N LEU A 235 18.48 4.57 -7.93
CA LEU A 235 19.11 4.57 -6.61
C LEU A 235 19.76 5.93 -6.35
N ALA A 236 19.04 6.82 -5.68
CA ALA A 236 19.51 8.17 -5.37
C ALA A 236 20.50 8.19 -4.20
N GLY A 237 20.44 7.21 -3.30
CA GLY A 237 21.39 7.08 -2.19
C GLY A 237 21.27 5.76 -1.44
N ILE A 238 22.40 5.32 -0.87
CA ILE A 238 22.46 4.18 0.06
C ILE A 238 23.47 4.50 1.16
N SER A 239 23.09 4.33 2.41
CA SER A 239 23.98 4.55 3.56
C SER A 239 23.54 3.71 4.77
N SER A 240 24.52 3.44 5.66
CA SER A 240 24.28 2.87 6.99
C SER A 240 24.45 3.90 8.11
N ASP A 241 24.59 5.19 7.78
CA ASP A 241 24.74 6.26 8.76
C ASP A 241 23.44 6.46 9.55
N HIS A 242 23.53 6.71 10.83
CA HIS A 242 22.40 6.93 11.72
C HIS A 242 21.53 8.14 11.32
N ASP A 243 22.15 9.18 10.75
CA ASP A 243 21.51 10.41 10.32
C ASP A 243 20.98 10.36 8.87
N PHE A 244 21.12 9.22 8.19
CA PHE A 244 20.73 9.11 6.78
C PHE A 244 19.25 9.42 6.55
N ALA A 245 18.37 8.94 7.43
CA ALA A 245 16.93 9.24 7.34
C ALA A 245 16.64 10.76 7.50
N ASP A 246 17.41 11.47 8.33
CA ASP A 246 17.30 12.92 8.49
C ASP A 246 17.80 13.67 7.23
N LYS A 247 18.87 13.20 6.63
CA LYS A 247 19.38 13.71 5.34
C LYS A 247 18.38 13.53 4.21
N VAL A 248 17.72 12.37 4.17
CA VAL A 248 16.64 12.08 3.20
C VAL A 248 15.44 12.99 3.45
N LEU A 249 15.01 13.13 4.70
CA LEU A 249 13.91 14.02 5.07
C LEU A 249 14.16 15.49 4.66
N ALA A 250 15.40 15.95 4.78
CA ALA A 250 15.78 17.33 4.45
C ALA A 250 15.90 17.60 2.93
N ASN A 251 16.30 16.61 2.13
CA ASN A 251 16.77 16.85 0.77
C ASN A 251 16.03 16.04 -0.31
N ALA A 252 15.35 14.94 0.02
CA ALA A 252 14.71 14.10 -0.98
C ALA A 252 13.45 14.76 -1.58
N PRO A 253 13.23 14.61 -2.90
CA PRO A 253 12.00 15.06 -3.52
C PRO A 253 10.79 14.32 -2.95
N ARG A 254 9.63 14.96 -2.96
CA ARG A 254 8.35 14.29 -2.69
C ARG A 254 8.15 13.15 -3.68
N HIS A 255 7.43 12.12 -3.25
CA HIS A 255 7.17 10.88 -4.01
C HIS A 255 8.39 9.97 -4.21
N SER A 256 9.52 10.29 -3.55
CA SER A 256 10.61 9.34 -3.39
C SER A 256 10.20 8.18 -2.47
N ILE A 257 11.00 7.13 -2.48
CA ILE A 257 10.78 5.98 -1.58
C ILE A 257 12.00 5.85 -0.65
N PHE A 258 11.74 5.85 0.64
CA PHE A 258 12.71 5.46 1.65
C PHE A 258 12.63 3.95 1.87
N VAL A 259 13.75 3.25 1.72
CA VAL A 259 13.82 1.80 1.86
C VAL A 259 14.63 1.46 3.11
N ASP A 260 13.99 0.87 4.10
CA ASP A 260 14.66 0.42 5.32
C ASP A 260 15.08 -1.04 5.22
N CYS A 261 16.40 -1.25 5.05
CA CYS A 261 17.07 -2.55 5.08
C CYS A 261 17.97 -2.68 6.32
N THR A 262 17.64 -1.98 7.42
CA THR A 262 18.41 -2.02 8.68
C THR A 262 17.79 -2.99 9.69
N ASP A 263 18.52 -3.25 10.77
CA ASP A 263 18.03 -3.90 12.00
C ASP A 263 17.84 -2.90 13.14
N SER A 264 17.80 -1.60 12.84
CA SER A 264 17.64 -0.53 13.82
C SER A 264 16.32 -0.65 14.58
N GLU A 265 16.36 -0.45 15.90
CA GLU A 265 15.17 -0.43 16.75
C GLU A 265 14.51 0.95 16.79
N ASP A 266 15.20 2.00 16.35
CA ASP A 266 14.78 3.40 16.49
C ASP A 266 14.37 4.07 15.17
N ILE A 267 14.72 3.50 14.03
CA ILE A 267 14.50 4.13 12.71
C ILE A 267 13.01 4.37 12.40
N PHE A 268 12.11 3.58 12.98
CA PHE A 268 10.67 3.75 12.81
C PHE A 268 10.19 5.15 13.24
N ARG A 269 10.91 5.82 14.16
CA ARG A 269 10.59 7.19 14.60
C ARG A 269 10.71 8.20 13.47
N LYS A 270 11.44 7.85 12.40
CA LYS A 270 11.57 8.67 11.18
C LYS A 270 10.47 8.38 10.16
N TYR A 271 9.69 7.30 10.31
CA TYR A 271 8.69 6.90 9.33
C TYR A 271 7.55 7.93 9.23
N VAL A 272 6.98 8.38 10.36
CA VAL A 272 5.92 9.39 10.33
C VAL A 272 6.40 10.70 9.70
N PRO A 273 7.54 11.31 10.10
CA PRO A 273 8.08 12.49 9.43
C PRO A 273 8.31 12.32 7.92
N LEU A 274 8.88 11.18 7.49
CA LEU A 274 9.10 10.89 6.06
C LEU A 274 7.78 10.79 5.28
N LEU A 275 6.80 10.07 5.81
CA LEU A 275 5.47 9.94 5.22
C LEU A 275 4.76 11.29 5.15
N GLU A 276 4.89 12.14 6.17
CA GLU A 276 4.35 13.50 6.17
C GLU A 276 5.03 14.42 5.17
N ALA A 277 6.30 14.18 4.85
CA ALA A 277 7.03 14.86 3.79
C ALA A 277 6.65 14.39 2.38
N GLY A 278 5.79 13.37 2.24
CA GLY A 278 5.39 12.81 0.95
C GLY A 278 6.35 11.74 0.42
N ILE A 279 7.15 11.12 1.31
CA ILE A 279 8.10 10.06 0.98
C ILE A 279 7.49 8.73 1.42
N SER A 280 7.28 7.83 0.47
CA SER A 280 6.76 6.48 0.74
C SER A 280 7.82 5.59 1.40
N ILE A 281 7.40 4.55 2.10
CA ILE A 281 8.32 3.66 2.81
C ILE A 281 8.14 2.22 2.36
N VAL A 282 9.27 1.56 2.11
CA VAL A 282 9.38 0.11 1.99
C VAL A 282 10.33 -0.39 3.06
N SER A 283 9.94 -1.38 3.84
CA SER A 283 10.76 -1.86 4.96
C SER A 283 10.90 -3.37 4.98
N SER A 284 12.12 -3.86 5.16
CA SER A 284 12.43 -5.24 5.55
C SER A 284 12.71 -5.38 7.05
N ASN A 285 12.65 -4.28 7.80
CA ASN A 285 12.92 -4.23 9.22
C ASN A 285 11.69 -4.59 10.05
N ARG A 286 11.61 -5.84 10.50
CA ARG A 286 10.50 -6.31 11.34
C ARG A 286 10.42 -5.62 12.70
N ARG A 287 11.55 -5.11 13.24
CA ARG A 287 11.57 -4.38 14.52
C ARG A 287 10.75 -3.09 14.42
N SER A 288 10.87 -2.37 13.32
CA SER A 288 10.12 -1.13 13.04
C SER A 288 8.60 -1.34 12.94
N LEU A 289 8.14 -2.54 12.62
CA LEU A 289 6.70 -2.86 12.47
C LEU A 289 6.11 -3.55 13.71
N ALA A 290 6.96 -4.07 14.61
CA ALA A 290 6.55 -4.72 15.86
C ALA A 290 6.55 -3.76 17.07
N VAL A 291 6.65 -2.46 16.85
CA VAL A 291 6.55 -1.39 17.87
C VAL A 291 5.15 -1.36 18.50
N PRO A 292 4.89 -0.62 19.61
CA PRO A 292 3.54 -0.48 20.16
C PRO A 292 2.50 -0.14 19.10
N TYR A 293 1.29 -0.71 19.21
CA TYR A 293 0.25 -0.58 18.17
C TYR A 293 -0.10 0.89 17.87
N VAL A 294 -0.06 1.77 18.87
CA VAL A 294 -0.33 3.20 18.69
C VAL A 294 0.65 3.83 17.70
N GLU A 295 1.92 3.44 17.73
CA GLU A 295 2.97 3.93 16.83
C GLU A 295 2.82 3.32 15.43
N TYR A 296 2.58 2.00 15.35
CA TYR A 296 2.26 1.35 14.08
C TYR A 296 1.04 2.00 13.39
N ALA A 297 -0.03 2.22 14.14
CA ALA A 297 -1.24 2.86 13.61
C ALA A 297 -0.99 4.33 13.19
N ALA A 298 -0.08 5.05 13.87
CA ALA A 298 0.32 6.39 13.47
C ALA A 298 1.05 6.38 12.12
N MET A 299 1.95 5.43 11.87
CA MET A 299 2.61 5.26 10.58
C MET A 299 1.62 4.94 9.44
N LYS A 300 0.68 4.01 9.66
CA LYS A 300 -0.36 3.68 8.66
C LYS A 300 -1.25 4.90 8.36
N ARG A 301 -1.67 5.65 9.39
CA ARG A 301 -2.45 6.89 9.20
C ARG A 301 -1.66 7.98 8.47
N ALA A 302 -0.37 8.16 8.80
CA ALA A 302 0.47 9.13 8.11
C ALA A 302 0.64 8.79 6.62
N ALA A 303 0.84 7.51 6.29
CA ALA A 303 0.90 7.05 4.91
C ALA A 303 -0.40 7.38 4.16
N MET A 304 -1.55 6.99 4.72
CA MET A 304 -2.86 7.21 4.11
C MET A 304 -3.15 8.71 3.88
N ARG A 305 -2.93 9.54 4.90
CA ARG A 305 -3.21 10.99 4.85
C ARG A 305 -2.37 11.73 3.81
N ASN A 306 -1.15 11.28 3.55
CA ASN A 306 -0.24 11.98 2.65
C ASN A 306 -0.16 11.34 1.25
N GLY A 307 -1.02 10.37 0.92
CA GLY A 307 -1.02 9.66 -0.36
C GLY A 307 0.28 8.88 -0.57
N CYS A 308 0.91 8.45 0.53
CA CYS A 308 2.08 7.60 0.55
C CYS A 308 1.69 6.16 0.87
N PHE A 309 2.60 5.24 0.61
CA PHE A 309 2.46 3.86 1.08
C PHE A 309 3.53 3.52 2.11
N LEU A 310 3.17 2.59 2.99
CA LEU A 310 4.07 1.88 3.89
C LEU A 310 3.92 0.39 3.58
N ARG A 311 4.93 -0.22 2.93
CA ARG A 311 4.97 -1.62 2.52
C ARG A 311 6.09 -2.35 3.22
N TYR A 312 5.85 -3.60 3.59
CA TYR A 312 6.77 -4.37 4.42
C TYR A 312 6.58 -5.88 4.26
N SER A 313 6.25 -6.34 3.06
CA SER A 313 5.93 -7.75 2.79
C SER A 313 7.06 -8.69 3.21
N THR A 314 8.31 -8.23 3.11
CA THR A 314 9.50 -9.01 3.43
C THR A 314 9.78 -9.20 4.93
N THR A 315 9.02 -8.56 5.80
CA THR A 315 9.19 -8.70 7.26
C THR A 315 8.72 -10.05 7.78
N VAL A 316 7.84 -10.75 7.05
CA VAL A 316 7.38 -12.10 7.37
C VAL A 316 7.46 -12.98 6.11
N GLY A 317 8.21 -14.09 6.20
CA GLY A 317 8.34 -15.05 5.10
C GLY A 317 9.18 -14.56 3.92
N THR A 318 9.99 -13.53 4.11
CA THR A 318 10.95 -12.99 3.12
C THR A 318 10.25 -12.53 1.83
N ALA A 319 10.16 -13.35 0.78
CA ALA A 319 9.51 -13.00 -0.49
C ALA A 319 8.17 -13.72 -0.70
N LEU A 320 7.68 -14.42 0.32
CA LEU A 320 6.39 -15.12 0.24
C LEU A 320 5.24 -14.10 0.36
N PRO A 321 4.15 -14.25 -0.40
CA PRO A 321 3.04 -13.29 -0.42
C PRO A 321 2.09 -13.46 0.78
N ILE A 322 2.64 -13.54 2.00
CA ILE A 322 1.87 -13.82 3.21
C ILE A 322 1.01 -12.61 3.59
N LEU A 323 1.63 -11.44 3.70
CA LEU A 323 0.94 -10.22 4.13
C LEU A 323 -0.11 -9.77 3.11
N GLU A 324 0.20 -9.90 1.81
CA GLU A 324 -0.75 -9.59 0.74
C GLU A 324 -1.97 -10.52 0.76
N SER A 325 -1.75 -11.80 1.09
CA SER A 325 -2.86 -12.77 1.19
C SER A 325 -3.78 -12.48 2.37
N ILE A 326 -3.24 -11.92 3.46
CA ILE A 326 -4.02 -11.49 4.63
C ILE A 326 -4.80 -10.22 4.30
N SER A 327 -4.12 -9.17 3.80
CA SER A 327 -4.76 -7.88 3.50
C SER A 327 -5.78 -7.97 2.37
N GLY A 328 -5.53 -8.80 1.35
CA GLY A 328 -6.45 -9.03 0.24
C GLY A 328 -7.74 -9.77 0.63
N GLY A 329 -7.69 -10.60 1.67
CA GLY A 329 -8.85 -11.33 2.20
C GLY A 329 -9.70 -10.56 3.20
N ALA A 330 -9.14 -9.54 3.85
CA ALA A 330 -9.75 -8.83 4.98
C ALA A 330 -11.02 -8.01 4.65
N GLY A 331 -11.38 -7.86 3.38
CA GLY A 331 -12.56 -7.09 2.98
C GLY A 331 -13.88 -7.86 2.94
N CYS A 332 -13.83 -9.20 2.81
CA CYS A 332 -15.01 -10.03 2.58
C CYS A 332 -15.11 -11.25 3.50
N ASN A 333 -14.03 -11.65 4.17
CA ASN A 333 -13.97 -12.84 5.00
C ASN A 333 -13.56 -12.49 6.42
N GLU A 334 -14.22 -13.10 7.41
CA GLU A 334 -13.74 -13.05 8.79
C GLU A 334 -12.60 -14.06 8.98
N LEU A 335 -11.49 -13.58 9.54
CA LEU A 335 -10.34 -14.43 9.84
C LEU A 335 -10.67 -15.36 11.01
N ASP A 336 -10.55 -16.67 10.80
CA ASP A 336 -10.69 -17.67 11.87
C ASP A 336 -9.36 -17.94 12.56
N SER A 337 -8.30 -18.17 11.78
CA SER A 337 -6.97 -18.37 12.34
C SER A 337 -5.83 -18.09 11.37
N ILE A 338 -4.68 -17.74 11.94
CA ILE A 338 -3.36 -17.80 11.30
C ILE A 338 -2.50 -18.73 12.13
N GLU A 339 -1.94 -19.75 11.52
CA GLU A 339 -0.95 -20.65 12.12
C GLU A 339 0.32 -20.60 11.26
N ALA A 340 1.50 -20.39 11.89
CA ALA A 340 2.71 -20.17 11.11
C ALA A 340 3.96 -20.71 11.80
N VAL A 341 4.80 -21.40 11.03
CA VAL A 341 6.20 -21.67 11.36
C VAL A 341 7.02 -20.60 10.63
N VAL A 342 7.44 -19.58 11.38
CA VAL A 342 8.08 -18.36 10.84
C VAL A 342 9.47 -18.10 11.38
N SER A 343 9.97 -18.91 12.30
CA SER A 343 11.36 -18.85 12.77
C SER A 343 12.22 -19.81 11.95
N CYS A 344 12.97 -19.27 10.98
CA CYS A 344 13.88 -20.05 10.14
C CYS A 344 14.96 -20.75 10.97
N THR A 345 15.53 -20.04 11.96
CA THR A 345 16.55 -20.56 12.88
C THR A 345 16.03 -21.76 13.66
N LEU A 346 14.89 -21.60 14.34
CA LEU A 346 14.30 -22.69 15.10
C LEU A 346 13.88 -23.87 14.23
N ASN A 347 13.29 -23.59 13.06
CA ASN A 347 12.91 -24.66 12.16
C ASN A 347 14.12 -25.43 11.64
N HIS A 348 15.23 -24.72 11.29
CA HIS A 348 16.47 -25.36 10.89
C HIS A 348 17.03 -26.31 11.97
N ILE A 349 17.06 -25.85 13.21
CA ILE A 349 17.57 -26.64 14.34
C ILE A 349 16.66 -27.84 14.62
N ILE A 350 15.34 -27.61 14.73
CA ILE A 350 14.37 -28.66 15.05
C ILE A 350 14.30 -29.72 13.94
N THR A 351 14.34 -29.31 12.68
CA THR A 351 14.27 -30.28 11.56
C THR A 351 15.62 -30.96 11.27
N GLY A 352 16.72 -30.37 11.70
CA GLY A 352 18.05 -30.94 11.58
C GLY A 352 18.39 -31.93 12.69
N TYR A 353 17.59 -31.95 13.78
CA TYR A 353 17.78 -32.88 14.89
C TYR A 353 16.88 -34.12 14.72
N ASP A 354 17.48 -35.29 14.70
CA ASP A 354 16.84 -36.60 14.53
C ASP A 354 17.34 -37.57 15.61
N GLY A 355 17.36 -37.10 16.84
CA GLY A 355 17.73 -37.88 18.02
C GLY A 355 19.08 -38.58 17.87
N ALA A 356 19.09 -39.91 18.02
CA ALA A 356 20.29 -40.73 17.97
C ALA A 356 20.96 -40.81 16.57
N ASN A 357 20.26 -40.37 15.51
CA ASN A 357 20.75 -40.45 14.12
C ASN A 357 21.57 -39.23 13.70
N THR A 358 21.59 -38.18 14.53
CA THR A 358 22.32 -36.93 14.25
C THR A 358 23.30 -36.60 15.35
N GLU A 359 24.02 -35.49 15.17
CA GLU A 359 24.81 -34.90 16.24
C GLU A 359 23.89 -34.37 17.36
N SER A 360 24.43 -34.17 18.55
CA SER A 360 23.67 -33.64 19.69
C SER A 360 23.04 -32.29 19.38
N PHE A 361 21.92 -32.01 20.02
CA PHE A 361 21.19 -30.74 19.89
C PHE A 361 22.11 -29.54 20.16
N ALA A 362 22.97 -29.63 21.19
CA ALA A 362 23.94 -28.60 21.51
C ALA A 362 24.94 -28.37 20.36
N THR A 363 25.42 -29.45 19.71
CA THR A 363 26.36 -29.35 18.56
C THR A 363 25.68 -28.72 17.35
N LEU A 364 24.46 -29.10 17.02
CA LEU A 364 23.66 -28.50 15.91
C LEU A 364 23.45 -27.01 16.15
N LEU A 365 23.09 -26.62 17.38
CA LEU A 365 22.91 -25.22 17.75
C LEU A 365 24.21 -24.41 17.61
N GLN A 366 25.37 -24.95 18.06
CA GLN A 366 26.66 -24.31 17.90
C GLN A 366 27.05 -24.16 16.43
N LYS A 367 26.72 -25.14 15.59
CA LYS A 367 26.98 -25.06 14.14
C LYS A 367 26.11 -23.97 13.50
N ALA A 368 24.84 -23.89 13.85
CA ALA A 368 23.92 -22.84 13.41
C ALA A 368 24.45 -21.45 13.82
N GLN A 369 24.95 -21.30 15.05
CA GLN A 369 25.57 -20.07 15.54
C GLN A 369 26.82 -19.69 14.73
N LYS A 370 27.74 -20.64 14.49
CA LYS A 370 28.93 -20.41 13.67
C LYS A 370 28.61 -20.07 12.21
N ALA A 371 27.54 -20.61 11.69
CA ALA A 371 27.03 -20.31 10.35
C ALA A 371 26.30 -18.95 10.25
N GLY A 372 26.10 -18.25 11.37
CA GLY A 372 25.38 -16.98 11.41
C GLY A 372 23.87 -17.11 11.23
N LEU A 373 23.31 -18.29 11.49
CA LEU A 373 21.88 -18.57 11.43
C LEU A 373 21.15 -18.20 12.74
N THR A 374 21.89 -17.91 13.82
CA THR A 374 21.34 -17.43 15.09
C THR A 374 21.89 -16.05 15.42
N GLU A 375 21.25 -15.37 16.36
CA GLU A 375 21.84 -14.21 17.07
C GLU A 375 23.12 -14.64 17.80
N ASN A 376 23.93 -13.68 18.27
CA ASN A 376 25.14 -13.96 19.04
C ASN A 376 24.86 -14.80 20.30
N ASP A 377 23.70 -14.58 20.91
CA ASP A 377 23.16 -15.43 21.97
C ASP A 377 21.95 -16.21 21.43
N PRO A 378 22.08 -17.51 21.15
CA PRO A 378 21.02 -18.32 20.55
C PRO A 378 19.78 -18.48 21.43
N ARG A 379 19.87 -18.12 22.72
CA ARG A 379 18.70 -18.10 23.62
C ARG A 379 17.65 -17.08 23.19
N ILE A 380 18.08 -15.99 22.52
CA ILE A 380 17.16 -14.99 21.95
C ILE A 380 16.24 -15.63 20.91
N ASP A 381 16.81 -16.48 20.05
CA ASP A 381 16.05 -17.23 19.03
C ASP A 381 15.14 -18.28 19.67
N LEU A 382 15.70 -19.07 20.60
CA LEU A 382 14.97 -20.13 21.32
C LEU A 382 13.84 -19.59 22.21
N GLY A 383 13.94 -18.33 22.66
CA GLY A 383 12.91 -17.63 23.40
C GLY A 383 11.70 -17.20 22.58
N GLY A 384 11.75 -17.33 21.24
CA GLY A 384 10.61 -17.04 20.35
C GLY A 384 10.39 -15.56 20.04
N ARG A 385 11.34 -14.67 20.35
CA ARG A 385 11.18 -13.22 20.18
C ARG A 385 11.02 -12.80 18.72
N ASP A 386 11.67 -13.48 17.78
CA ASP A 386 11.50 -13.24 16.36
C ASP A 386 10.11 -13.69 15.87
N ALA A 387 9.65 -14.84 16.33
CA ALA A 387 8.30 -15.34 16.04
C ALA A 387 7.22 -14.39 16.59
N LEU A 388 7.43 -13.83 17.79
CA LEU A 388 6.55 -12.82 18.38
C LEU A 388 6.41 -11.59 17.48
N ARG A 389 7.52 -11.00 17.04
CA ARG A 389 7.50 -9.83 16.14
C ARG A 389 6.74 -10.12 14.85
N LYS A 390 6.95 -11.29 14.26
CA LYS A 390 6.26 -11.71 13.05
C LYS A 390 4.77 -11.94 13.30
N LEU A 391 4.38 -12.54 14.43
CA LEU A 391 2.97 -12.72 14.79
C LEU A 391 2.24 -11.39 15.00
N LEU A 392 2.89 -10.41 15.62
CA LEU A 392 2.35 -9.05 15.76
C LEU A 392 2.08 -8.42 14.39
N ILE A 393 3.02 -8.57 13.44
CA ILE A 393 2.86 -8.03 12.08
C ILE A 393 1.70 -8.74 11.35
N LEU A 394 1.61 -10.07 11.43
CA LEU A 394 0.52 -10.84 10.82
C LEU A 394 -0.86 -10.41 11.35
N ALA A 395 -0.99 -10.30 12.67
CA ALA A 395 -2.22 -9.88 13.32
C ALA A 395 -2.64 -8.45 12.91
N ARG A 396 -1.68 -7.53 12.88
CA ARG A 396 -1.91 -6.12 12.51
C ARG A 396 -2.28 -5.95 11.05
N GLU A 397 -1.72 -6.74 10.16
CA GLU A 397 -2.11 -6.76 8.75
C GLU A 397 -3.53 -7.30 8.55
N ALA A 398 -3.97 -8.21 9.45
CA ALA A 398 -5.37 -8.65 9.53
C ALA A 398 -6.30 -7.63 10.23
N GLY A 399 -5.80 -6.45 10.62
CA GLY A 399 -6.58 -5.42 11.30
C GLY A 399 -6.75 -5.64 12.82
N ILE A 400 -6.04 -6.59 13.43
CA ILE A 400 -6.15 -6.94 14.84
C ILE A 400 -5.10 -6.15 15.65
N PRO A 401 -5.51 -5.30 16.61
CA PRO A 401 -4.60 -4.44 17.40
C PRO A 401 -3.87 -5.25 18.49
N LEU A 402 -3.08 -6.25 18.10
CA LEU A 402 -2.36 -7.12 19.01
C LEU A 402 -1.12 -6.42 19.58
N GLU A 403 -0.91 -6.53 20.89
CA GLU A 403 0.29 -6.09 21.60
C GLU A 403 1.11 -7.28 22.11
N GLU A 404 2.37 -7.06 22.43
CA GLU A 404 3.28 -8.09 22.94
C GLU A 404 2.72 -8.76 24.19
N ALA A 405 2.10 -7.99 25.10
CA ALA A 405 1.51 -8.48 26.32
C ALA A 405 0.24 -9.35 26.12
N ASP A 406 -0.35 -9.31 24.91
CA ASP A 406 -1.53 -10.12 24.57
C ASP A 406 -1.13 -11.51 24.01
N VAL A 407 0.18 -11.81 23.87
CA VAL A 407 0.70 -13.06 23.30
C VAL A 407 1.26 -13.98 24.38
N GLU A 408 0.72 -15.18 24.48
CA GLU A 408 1.24 -16.22 25.36
C GLU A 408 2.43 -16.93 24.70
N ILE A 409 3.62 -16.81 25.29
CA ILE A 409 4.84 -17.44 24.74
C ILE A 409 5.27 -18.57 25.68
N SER A 410 5.34 -19.78 25.13
CA SER A 410 5.95 -20.95 25.76
C SER A 410 7.26 -21.27 25.02
N PRO A 411 8.42 -20.88 25.55
CA PRO A 411 9.70 -21.12 24.92
C PRO A 411 9.93 -22.63 24.67
N MET A 412 10.82 -22.95 23.74
CA MET A 412 11.16 -24.33 23.41
C MET A 412 11.78 -25.09 24.62
N LEU A 413 12.52 -24.37 25.43
CA LEU A 413 13.22 -24.89 26.63
C LEU A 413 12.62 -24.25 27.89
N GLY A 414 12.77 -24.91 29.03
CA GLY A 414 12.34 -24.37 30.33
C GLY A 414 13.08 -23.08 30.71
N GLN A 415 12.47 -22.28 31.57
CA GLN A 415 13.01 -20.98 31.99
C GLN A 415 14.43 -21.06 32.57
N ASP A 416 14.77 -22.15 33.22
CA ASP A 416 16.11 -22.41 33.81
C ASP A 416 17.24 -22.42 32.78
N TYR A 417 16.96 -22.65 31.48
CA TYR A 417 17.93 -22.53 30.41
C TYR A 417 18.22 -21.07 30.03
N PHE A 418 17.31 -20.17 30.33
CA PHE A 418 17.47 -18.76 30.01
C PHE A 418 18.12 -17.97 31.16
N ASP A 419 17.98 -18.44 32.39
CA ASP A 419 18.45 -17.77 33.61
C ASP A 419 19.85 -18.26 34.05
N CYS A 420 20.77 -18.46 33.10
CA CYS A 420 22.13 -18.94 33.36
C CYS A 420 23.14 -18.32 32.39
N THR A 421 24.42 -18.55 32.57
CA THR A 421 25.46 -18.13 31.61
C THR A 421 25.38 -18.95 30.31
N LEU A 422 26.00 -18.47 29.24
CA LEU A 422 26.00 -19.19 27.95
C LEU A 422 26.72 -20.56 28.04
N ASP A 423 27.81 -20.65 28.80
CA ASP A 423 28.52 -21.91 29.03
C ASP A 423 27.67 -22.91 29.84
N GLU A 424 26.98 -22.43 30.87
CA GLU A 424 26.04 -23.26 31.64
C GLU A 424 24.87 -23.72 30.79
N PHE A 425 24.38 -22.86 29.90
CA PHE A 425 23.32 -23.18 28.94
C PHE A 425 23.72 -24.37 28.06
N TYR A 426 24.90 -24.32 27.42
CA TYR A 426 25.37 -25.44 26.59
C TYR A 426 25.60 -26.69 27.42
N SER A 427 26.18 -26.57 28.62
CA SER A 427 26.36 -27.71 29.53
C SER A 427 25.01 -28.36 29.95
N LYS A 428 23.95 -27.57 30.13
CA LYS A 428 22.60 -28.08 30.39
C LYS A 428 22.05 -28.83 29.20
N LEU A 429 22.23 -28.31 27.97
CA LEU A 429 21.78 -28.99 26.75
C LEU A 429 22.44 -30.35 26.57
N GLU A 430 23.77 -30.42 26.78
CA GLU A 430 24.50 -31.70 26.73
C GLU A 430 23.98 -32.72 27.74
N LYS A 431 23.66 -32.28 28.95
CA LYS A 431 23.10 -33.15 30.00
C LYS A 431 21.67 -33.61 29.68
N ALA A 432 20.91 -32.80 28.96
CA ALA A 432 19.53 -33.11 28.57
C ALA A 432 19.44 -34.00 27.31
N GLU A 433 20.54 -34.20 26.59
CA GLU A 433 20.58 -34.95 25.33
C GLU A 433 19.92 -36.32 25.38
N PRO A 434 20.08 -37.18 26.45
CA PRO A 434 19.39 -38.46 26.52
C PRO A 434 17.87 -38.31 26.58
N GLU A 435 17.36 -37.22 27.12
CA GLU A 435 15.92 -36.94 27.17
C GLU A 435 15.41 -36.49 25.80
N PHE A 436 16.18 -35.68 25.08
CA PHE A 436 15.84 -35.27 23.72
C PHE A 436 15.79 -36.46 22.77
N ILE A 437 16.77 -37.36 22.83
CA ILE A 437 16.82 -38.61 22.05
C ILE A 437 15.58 -39.48 22.33
N ARG A 438 15.22 -39.67 23.61
CA ARG A 438 14.05 -40.46 23.99
C ARG A 438 12.78 -39.85 23.43
N ARG A 439 12.63 -38.54 23.55
CA ARG A 439 11.47 -37.81 23.06
C ARG A 439 11.29 -37.93 21.55
N GLU A 440 12.36 -37.78 20.78
CA GLU A 440 12.30 -37.95 19.32
C GLU A 440 11.92 -39.38 18.93
N ALA A 441 12.47 -40.41 19.59
CA ALA A 441 12.09 -41.81 19.36
C ALA A 441 10.61 -42.07 19.66
N GLU A 442 10.06 -41.47 20.73
CA GLU A 442 8.64 -41.57 21.06
C GLU A 442 7.75 -40.89 20.00
N LEU A 443 8.19 -39.77 19.46
CA LEU A 443 7.48 -39.03 18.42
C LEU A 443 7.50 -39.77 17.07
N ASP A 444 8.64 -40.33 16.69
CA ASP A 444 8.76 -41.15 15.48
C ASP A 444 7.86 -42.39 15.55
N ALA A 445 7.79 -43.04 16.70
CA ALA A 445 6.90 -44.17 16.91
C ALA A 445 5.39 -43.84 16.79
N LEU A 446 5.04 -42.56 16.89
CA LEU A 446 3.68 -42.03 16.75
C LEU A 446 3.43 -41.33 15.40
N ASP A 447 4.38 -41.33 14.47
CA ASP A 447 4.35 -40.54 13.24
C ASP A 447 4.07 -39.04 13.52
N LYS A 448 4.69 -38.49 14.56
CA LYS A 448 4.55 -37.10 14.96
C LYS A 448 5.86 -36.34 14.86
N ARG A 449 5.75 -35.02 14.64
CA ARG A 449 6.88 -34.09 14.64
C ARG A 449 6.62 -32.94 15.58
N GLN A 450 7.67 -32.34 16.12
CA GLN A 450 7.56 -31.08 16.85
C GLN A 450 7.80 -29.89 15.92
N ARG A 451 6.99 -28.84 16.10
CA ARG A 451 7.18 -27.57 15.39
C ARG A 451 6.95 -26.40 16.34
N PHE A 452 7.73 -25.34 16.17
CA PHE A 452 7.53 -24.11 16.92
C PHE A 452 6.58 -23.21 16.14
N VAL A 453 5.33 -23.14 16.60
CA VAL A 453 4.23 -22.53 15.86
C VAL A 453 3.79 -21.25 16.55
N ALA A 454 3.73 -20.16 15.78
CA ALA A 454 3.04 -18.94 16.14
C ALA A 454 1.60 -19.03 15.63
N SER A 455 0.62 -18.84 16.51
CA SER A 455 -0.79 -19.01 16.17
C SER A 455 -1.64 -17.85 16.70
N LEU A 456 -2.63 -17.49 15.89
CA LEU A 456 -3.67 -16.53 16.19
C LEU A 456 -5.01 -17.20 15.88
N HIS A 457 -5.86 -17.37 16.86
CA HIS A 457 -7.16 -18.02 16.72
C HIS A 457 -8.26 -17.07 17.17
N ARG A 458 -9.36 -17.04 16.43
CA ARG A 458 -10.56 -16.29 16.82
C ARG A 458 -11.06 -16.82 18.16
N ASP A 459 -11.19 -15.93 19.12
CA ASP A 459 -11.71 -16.19 20.44
C ASP A 459 -12.52 -14.98 20.92
N PRO A 460 -13.85 -15.02 20.82
CA PRO A 460 -14.71 -13.90 21.23
C PRO A 460 -14.56 -13.50 22.71
N SER A 461 -13.98 -14.38 23.55
CA SER A 461 -13.73 -14.08 24.96
C SER A 461 -12.43 -13.30 25.21
N ALA A 462 -11.52 -13.29 24.23
CA ALA A 462 -10.25 -12.55 24.32
C ALA A 462 -10.46 -11.06 24.11
N LYS A 463 -9.60 -10.22 24.71
CA LYS A 463 -9.65 -8.75 24.69
C LYS A 463 -9.80 -8.16 23.28
N ASN A 464 -9.10 -8.72 22.29
CA ASN A 464 -9.11 -8.27 20.91
C ASN A 464 -9.90 -9.21 19.97
N GLY A 465 -10.71 -10.13 20.53
CA GLY A 465 -11.44 -11.13 19.77
C GLY A 465 -10.58 -12.30 19.26
N TYR A 466 -9.30 -12.33 19.63
CA TYR A 466 -8.35 -13.36 19.21
C TYR A 466 -7.41 -13.76 20.34
N ARG A 467 -7.10 -15.05 20.42
CA ARG A 467 -6.07 -15.61 21.28
C ARG A 467 -4.80 -15.82 20.47
N ALA A 468 -3.68 -15.32 20.97
CA ALA A 468 -2.37 -15.40 20.33
C ALA A 468 -1.41 -16.24 21.18
N GLU A 469 -0.78 -17.23 20.58
CA GLU A 469 0.12 -18.17 21.27
C GLU A 469 1.35 -18.45 20.41
N ILE A 470 2.50 -18.65 21.06
CA ILE A 470 3.73 -19.15 20.43
C ILE A 470 4.25 -20.30 21.28
N LYS A 471 4.26 -21.51 20.72
CA LYS A 471 4.65 -22.71 21.46
C LYS A 471 5.08 -23.87 20.59
N MET A 472 5.72 -24.86 21.18
CA MET A 472 5.94 -26.16 20.56
C MET A 472 4.60 -26.89 20.39
N GLN A 473 4.32 -27.36 19.17
CA GLN A 473 3.15 -28.14 18.82
C GLN A 473 3.55 -29.50 18.24
N LEU A 474 2.78 -30.53 18.55
CA LEU A 474 2.88 -31.84 17.93
C LEU A 474 2.01 -31.90 16.69
N VAL A 475 2.61 -32.20 15.54
CA VAL A 475 1.92 -32.27 14.25
C VAL A 475 2.01 -33.66 13.67
N GLY A 476 0.92 -34.16 13.08
CA GLY A 476 0.87 -35.42 12.36
C GLY A 476 1.06 -35.24 10.85
N VAL A 477 1.09 -36.34 10.11
CA VAL A 477 1.37 -36.41 8.67
C VAL A 477 0.37 -35.62 7.82
N GLU A 478 -0.83 -35.38 8.33
CA GLU A 478 -1.89 -34.59 7.69
C GLU A 478 -1.63 -33.08 7.72
N SER A 479 -0.75 -32.64 8.61
CA SER A 479 -0.44 -31.22 8.80
C SER A 479 0.57 -30.74 7.75
N PRO A 480 0.36 -29.58 7.12
CA PRO A 480 1.38 -28.96 6.26
C PRO A 480 2.71 -28.69 6.98
N PHE A 481 2.70 -28.53 8.29
CA PHE A 481 3.90 -28.32 9.10
C PHE A 481 4.76 -29.58 9.27
N TYR A 482 4.21 -30.77 9.08
CA TYR A 482 4.94 -32.03 9.21
C TYR A 482 6.12 -32.12 8.21
N TRP A 483 5.87 -31.67 6.98
CA TRP A 483 6.77 -31.83 5.84
C TRP A 483 7.74 -30.67 5.62
N ILE A 484 7.79 -29.69 6.50
CA ILE A 484 8.74 -28.58 6.39
C ILE A 484 10.15 -29.04 6.81
N ASN A 485 11.16 -28.44 6.17
CA ASN A 485 12.54 -28.77 6.41
C ASN A 485 13.47 -27.54 6.34
N GLY A 486 14.58 -27.57 7.06
CA GLY A 486 15.59 -26.53 7.05
C GLY A 486 15.03 -25.16 7.41
N THR A 487 15.27 -24.17 6.56
CA THR A 487 14.87 -22.77 6.79
C THR A 487 13.52 -22.41 6.14
N GLU A 488 12.71 -23.40 5.75
CA GLU A 488 11.40 -23.15 5.16
C GLU A 488 10.44 -22.51 6.19
N ASN A 489 9.59 -21.63 5.67
CA ASN A 489 8.43 -21.11 6.39
C ASN A 489 7.14 -21.69 5.82
N VAL A 490 6.16 -21.91 6.67
CA VAL A 490 4.80 -22.27 6.29
C VAL A 490 3.82 -21.42 7.08
N THR A 491 2.86 -20.84 6.39
CA THR A 491 1.75 -20.10 7.00
C THR A 491 0.43 -20.67 6.49
N ILE A 492 -0.47 -20.97 7.39
CA ILE A 492 -1.84 -21.43 7.13
C ILE A 492 -2.79 -20.33 7.54
N ILE A 493 -3.60 -19.84 6.61
CA ILE A 493 -4.62 -18.81 6.85
C ILE A 493 -5.98 -19.46 6.65
N LYS A 494 -6.85 -19.38 7.66
CA LYS A 494 -8.23 -19.88 7.60
C LYS A 494 -9.19 -18.73 7.80
N SER A 495 -10.23 -18.68 7.00
CA SER A 495 -11.32 -17.72 7.10
C SER A 495 -12.66 -18.40 6.82
N ASP A 496 -13.76 -17.77 7.23
CA ASP A 496 -15.11 -18.34 7.24
C ASP A 496 -15.65 -18.78 5.88
N ASN A 497 -15.26 -18.09 4.79
CA ASN A 497 -15.84 -18.29 3.45
C ASN A 497 -14.87 -18.87 2.43
N SER A 498 -13.72 -19.38 2.84
CA SER A 498 -12.72 -19.95 1.92
C SER A 498 -12.05 -21.22 2.46
N ALA A 499 -11.54 -22.04 1.56
CA ALA A 499 -10.67 -23.14 1.95
C ALA A 499 -9.38 -22.59 2.58
N PRO A 500 -8.74 -23.34 3.49
CA PRO A 500 -7.48 -22.92 4.09
C PRO A 500 -6.42 -22.61 3.03
N LEU A 501 -5.82 -21.43 3.11
CA LEU A 501 -4.70 -21.04 2.27
C LEU A 501 -3.40 -21.46 2.94
N VAL A 502 -2.59 -22.26 2.25
CA VAL A 502 -1.27 -22.69 2.73
C VAL A 502 -0.20 -22.06 1.86
N ILE A 503 0.67 -21.25 2.47
CA ILE A 503 1.81 -20.61 1.82
C ILE A 503 3.08 -21.22 2.37
N ARG A 504 3.90 -21.82 1.50
CA ARG A 504 5.15 -22.50 1.86
C ARG A 504 6.30 -22.05 0.97
N GLY A 505 7.47 -21.89 1.54
CA GLY A 505 8.68 -21.59 0.76
C GLY A 505 9.87 -21.21 1.65
N ALA A 506 10.94 -20.74 1.02
CA ALA A 506 12.14 -20.30 1.73
C ALA A 506 11.84 -19.09 2.62
N GLY A 507 12.16 -19.20 3.89
CA GLY A 507 11.89 -18.17 4.90
C GLY A 507 13.06 -17.21 5.13
N GLU A 508 14.22 -17.41 4.46
CA GLU A 508 15.39 -16.56 4.57
C GLU A 508 16.15 -16.44 3.26
N GLY A 509 17.07 -15.48 3.20
CA GLY A 509 17.97 -15.25 2.09
C GLY A 509 17.99 -13.78 1.69
N ALA A 510 19.19 -13.17 1.67
CA ALA A 510 19.33 -11.75 1.37
C ALA A 510 18.85 -11.37 -0.04
N ARG A 511 19.09 -12.25 -1.04
CA ARG A 511 18.61 -12.02 -2.42
C ARG A 511 17.09 -12.15 -2.53
N GLN A 512 16.49 -13.10 -1.81
CA GLN A 512 15.05 -13.28 -1.74
C GLN A 512 14.39 -12.06 -1.07
N ALA A 513 14.93 -11.60 0.07
CA ALA A 513 14.47 -10.39 0.73
C ALA A 513 14.58 -9.16 -0.17
N ALA A 514 15.72 -8.96 -0.83
CA ALA A 514 15.90 -7.87 -1.78
C ALA A 514 14.93 -7.93 -2.96
N SER A 515 14.57 -9.14 -3.44
CA SER A 515 13.55 -9.31 -4.47
C SER A 515 12.16 -8.92 -3.97
N GLY A 516 11.80 -9.28 -2.73
CA GLY A 516 10.55 -8.87 -2.12
C GLY A 516 10.47 -7.36 -1.91
N VAL A 517 11.55 -6.74 -1.41
CA VAL A 517 11.68 -5.28 -1.31
C VAL A 517 11.48 -4.61 -2.67
N LEU A 518 12.13 -5.13 -3.72
CA LEU A 518 11.97 -4.62 -5.08
C LEU A 518 10.52 -4.74 -5.59
N ASN A 519 9.86 -5.86 -5.31
CA ASN A 519 8.44 -6.04 -5.63
C ASN A 519 7.58 -5.00 -4.91
N ASP A 520 7.82 -4.73 -3.62
CA ASP A 520 7.09 -3.70 -2.87
C ASP A 520 7.32 -2.29 -3.42
N ILE A 521 8.50 -1.97 -3.93
CA ILE A 521 8.79 -0.70 -4.60
C ILE A 521 8.02 -0.59 -5.93
N LEU A 522 7.96 -1.65 -6.71
CA LEU A 522 7.38 -1.67 -8.06
C LEU A 522 5.84 -1.74 -8.07
N LYS A 523 5.21 -2.29 -7.04
CA LYS A 523 3.73 -2.23 -6.88
C LYS A 523 3.25 -0.78 -6.82
#